data_44bc5e7644c73df04c10294493182454
#
_entry.id   44bc5e7644c73df04c10294493182454
#
_cell.length_a   1.000
_cell.length_b   1.000
_cell.length_c   1.000
_cell.angle_alpha   90.00
_cell.angle_beta   90.00
_cell.angle_gamma   90.00
#
_symmetry.space_group_name_H-M   'P 1'
#
loop_
_entity.id
_entity.type
_entity.pdbx_description
1 polymer ?
#
loop_
_entity_poly.entity_id
_entity_poly.type
_entity_poly.pdbx_seq_one_letter_code
_entity_poly.pdbx_strand_id
1 'polypeptide(L)'
;EKNGEVTQFSYAYSLLKDFNGSITDLKNIKSDLLKNSNDATVFVANWDSARGSETLSPTSGARYELANAFMLGYDYGHPKILSDYYFNKSTQYDDGVKDTSDTKVPYVDMNEACATSKDPTQMIYGDWNCQQRWTSIRGMIRFHNAVNGTKVTNWQEHGDNNIAFDRAADGSSTAKGFMAINNTLQDHDVDYKTTLPNGEYCDVYALSLIHI
;
A
#
# COMPACT_ATOMS: atom_id res chain seq x y z
N GLU A 1 -22.49 3.76 10.47
CA GLU A 1 -22.86 5.01 11.13
C GLU A 1 -23.26 6.07 10.12
N LYS A 2 -24.17 6.99 10.52
CA LYS A 2 -24.74 7.95 9.57
C LYS A 2 -23.92 9.23 9.37
N ASN A 3 -22.84 9.44 10.14
CA ASN A 3 -22.19 10.76 10.27
C ASN A 3 -20.69 10.75 10.02
N GLY A 4 -20.11 9.73 9.37
CA GLY A 4 -18.68 9.71 9.08
C GLY A 4 -18.16 8.34 8.67
N GLU A 5 -16.89 8.30 8.28
CA GLU A 5 -16.18 7.06 7.96
C GLU A 5 -15.66 6.39 9.24
N VAL A 6 -15.55 5.08 9.21
CA VAL A 6 -14.98 4.25 10.27
C VAL A 6 -13.55 3.88 9.91
N THR A 7 -12.62 4.12 10.81
CA THR A 7 -11.22 3.70 10.66
C THR A 7 -11.13 2.17 10.77
N GLN A 8 -10.78 1.51 9.68
CA GLN A 8 -10.83 0.05 9.54
C GLN A 8 -9.47 -0.58 9.90
N PHE A 9 -9.17 -0.72 11.17
CA PHE A 9 -7.92 -1.33 11.66
C PHE A 9 -7.74 -2.78 11.19
N SER A 10 -8.82 -3.56 11.15
CA SER A 10 -8.76 -4.96 10.69
C SER A 10 -8.20 -5.10 9.28
N TYR A 11 -8.37 -4.08 8.41
CA TYR A 11 -7.76 -4.07 7.09
C TYR A 11 -6.23 -4.07 7.17
N ALA A 12 -5.66 -3.19 8.00
CA ALA A 12 -4.21 -3.10 8.20
C ALA A 12 -3.63 -4.38 8.85
N TYR A 13 -4.35 -4.99 9.79
CA TYR A 13 -3.95 -6.26 10.42
C TYR A 13 -3.96 -7.42 9.41
N SER A 14 -4.96 -7.48 8.52
CA SER A 14 -4.99 -8.45 7.43
C SER A 14 -3.81 -8.26 6.48
N LEU A 15 -3.49 -7.02 6.10
CA LEU A 15 -2.32 -6.75 5.27
C LEU A 15 -1.02 -7.25 5.93
N LEU A 16 -0.81 -6.98 7.22
CA LEU A 16 0.37 -7.49 7.94
C LEU A 16 0.44 -9.00 7.89
N LYS A 17 -0.66 -9.68 8.21
CA LYS A 17 -0.75 -11.15 8.21
C LYS A 17 -0.44 -11.71 6.83
N ASP A 18 -1.11 -11.21 5.80
CA ASP A 18 -1.08 -11.81 4.47
C ASP A 18 0.23 -11.51 3.75
N PHE A 19 0.81 -10.31 3.89
CA PHE A 19 2.15 -10.01 3.34
C PHE A 19 3.31 -10.71 4.08
N ASN A 20 3.10 -11.17 5.31
CA ASN A 20 4.07 -12.03 6.02
C ASN A 20 3.80 -13.53 5.82
N GLY A 21 2.66 -13.90 5.29
CA GLY A 21 2.24 -15.27 5.00
C GLY A 21 2.02 -15.51 3.52
N SER A 22 0.76 -15.56 3.11
CA SER A 22 0.34 -15.76 1.72
C SER A 22 -0.51 -14.58 1.24
N ILE A 23 -0.06 -13.88 0.19
CA ILE A 23 -0.84 -12.77 -0.36
C ILE A 23 -2.06 -13.22 -1.17
N THR A 24 -2.22 -14.51 -1.44
CA THR A 24 -3.46 -15.04 -2.04
C THR A 24 -4.66 -14.92 -1.10
N ASP A 25 -4.43 -14.87 0.22
CA ASP A 25 -5.47 -14.63 1.22
C ASP A 25 -6.13 -13.26 1.08
N LEU A 26 -5.45 -12.29 0.48
CA LEU A 26 -5.99 -10.95 0.18
C LEU A 26 -7.26 -10.98 -0.69
N LYS A 27 -7.50 -12.06 -1.44
CA LYS A 27 -8.76 -12.29 -2.17
C LYS A 27 -9.98 -12.16 -1.26
N ASN A 28 -9.83 -12.58 -0.02
CA ASN A 28 -10.90 -12.63 0.98
C ASN A 28 -10.84 -11.48 2.00
N ILE A 29 -9.96 -10.49 1.79
CA ILE A 29 -9.74 -9.41 2.77
C ILE A 29 -11.03 -8.69 3.18
N LYS A 30 -12.04 -8.66 2.30
CA LYS A 30 -13.33 -8.01 2.58
C LYS A 30 -14.24 -8.81 3.53
N SER A 31 -13.98 -10.09 3.81
CA SER A 31 -14.91 -10.97 4.50
C SER A 31 -15.30 -10.48 5.90
N ASP A 32 -14.34 -9.92 6.62
CA ASP A 32 -14.50 -9.49 8.02
C ASP A 32 -14.52 -7.96 8.19
N LEU A 33 -14.71 -7.23 7.08
CA LEU A 33 -14.71 -5.78 7.06
C LEU A 33 -16.13 -5.21 6.92
N LEU A 34 -16.26 -3.90 7.04
CA LEU A 34 -17.53 -3.20 6.80
C LEU A 34 -18.08 -3.52 5.41
N LYS A 35 -19.36 -3.91 5.34
CA LYS A 35 -20.01 -4.28 4.07
C LYS A 35 -20.08 -3.10 3.09
N ASN A 36 -20.33 -1.90 3.61
CA ASN A 36 -20.29 -0.68 2.79
C ASN A 36 -18.88 -0.09 2.82
N SER A 37 -18.13 -0.33 1.77
CA SER A 37 -16.76 0.17 1.65
C SER A 37 -16.66 1.70 1.63
N ASN A 38 -17.74 2.40 1.28
CA ASN A 38 -17.76 3.88 1.31
C ASN A 38 -17.76 4.45 2.73
N ASP A 39 -18.03 3.63 3.74
CA ASP A 39 -17.99 4.05 5.14
C ASP A 39 -16.66 3.72 5.81
N ALA A 40 -15.70 3.13 5.07
CA ALA A 40 -14.44 2.65 5.59
C ALA A 40 -13.25 3.54 5.17
N THR A 41 -12.50 4.05 6.15
CA THR A 41 -11.14 4.58 5.93
C THR A 41 -10.15 3.45 6.13
N VAL A 42 -9.31 3.17 5.12
CA VAL A 42 -8.29 2.11 5.14
C VAL A 42 -6.88 2.69 5.07
N PHE A 43 -5.94 1.96 5.66
CA PHE A 43 -4.53 2.33 5.72
C PHE A 43 -3.67 1.07 5.87
N VAL A 44 -2.38 1.17 5.56
CA VAL A 44 -1.37 0.14 5.87
C VAL A 44 -0.82 0.38 7.28
N ALA A 45 -0.54 1.63 7.61
CA ALA A 45 -0.18 2.10 8.93
C ALA A 45 -0.81 3.46 9.19
N ASN A 46 -1.03 3.78 10.45
CA ASN A 46 -1.39 5.11 10.92
C ASN A 46 -0.47 5.52 12.08
N TRP A 47 -0.64 6.73 12.60
CA TRP A 47 0.20 7.25 13.69
C TRP A 47 0.07 6.45 15.02
N ASP A 48 -1.03 5.73 15.23
CA ASP A 48 -1.19 4.83 16.39
C ASP A 48 -0.38 3.55 16.25
N SER A 49 -0.33 3.00 15.04
CA SER A 49 0.18 1.64 14.79
C SER A 49 1.57 1.59 14.18
N ALA A 50 2.06 2.70 13.59
CA ALA A 50 3.31 2.72 12.83
C ALA A 50 4.54 2.32 13.67
N ARG A 51 4.53 2.61 14.98
CA ARG A 51 5.61 2.27 15.92
C ARG A 51 5.44 0.90 16.57
N GLY A 52 4.25 0.33 16.50
CA GLY A 52 3.93 -0.99 17.02
C GLY A 52 4.34 -2.13 16.10
N SER A 53 3.87 -3.32 16.42
CA SER A 53 4.07 -4.54 15.63
C SER A 53 2.79 -5.05 14.97
N GLU A 54 1.67 -4.36 15.16
CA GLU A 54 0.36 -4.80 14.70
C GLU A 54 0.11 -4.46 13.23
N THR A 55 0.95 -3.60 12.62
CA THR A 55 0.84 -3.24 11.20
C THR A 55 2.20 -3.24 10.52
N LEU A 56 2.19 -3.32 9.19
CA LEU A 56 3.39 -3.00 8.41
C LEU A 56 3.73 -1.52 8.57
N SER A 57 5.00 -1.18 8.52
CA SER A 57 5.49 0.18 8.61
C SER A 57 6.68 0.37 7.66
N PRO A 58 7.20 1.57 7.46
CA PRO A 58 8.39 1.80 6.61
C PRO A 58 9.56 0.87 6.94
N THR A 59 9.71 0.48 8.23
CA THR A 59 10.74 -0.47 8.64
C THR A 59 10.51 -1.92 8.14
N SER A 60 9.36 -2.21 7.54
CA SER A 60 9.07 -3.48 6.89
C SER A 60 9.59 -3.54 5.43
N GLY A 61 10.21 -2.45 4.96
CA GLY A 61 10.83 -2.39 3.63
C GLY A 61 9.83 -2.59 2.49
N ALA A 62 10.21 -3.43 1.52
CA ALA A 62 9.41 -3.65 0.31
C ALA A 62 7.97 -4.11 0.59
N ARG A 63 7.73 -4.89 1.64
CA ARG A 63 6.38 -5.35 2.00
C ARG A 63 5.44 -4.20 2.35
N TYR A 64 5.95 -3.17 3.03
CA TYR A 64 5.18 -1.97 3.32
C TYR A 64 4.79 -1.24 2.03
N GLU A 65 5.72 -1.12 1.10
CA GLU A 65 5.50 -0.46 -0.20
C GLU A 65 4.47 -1.24 -1.04
N LEU A 66 4.63 -2.57 -1.13
CA LEU A 66 3.69 -3.46 -1.84
C LEU A 66 2.29 -3.44 -1.21
N ALA A 67 2.18 -3.42 0.11
CA ALA A 67 0.90 -3.33 0.80
C ALA A 67 0.18 -2.00 0.52
N ASN A 68 0.93 -0.88 0.47
CA ASN A 68 0.36 0.40 0.04
C ASN A 68 -0.07 0.37 -1.43
N ALA A 69 0.71 -0.29 -2.30
CA ALA A 69 0.33 -0.47 -3.71
C ALA A 69 -0.95 -1.30 -3.82
N PHE A 70 -1.06 -2.42 -3.08
CA PHE A 70 -2.28 -3.22 -3.02
C PHE A 70 -3.48 -2.41 -2.54
N MET A 71 -3.35 -1.69 -1.43
CA MET A 71 -4.43 -0.85 -0.88
C MET A 71 -4.93 0.18 -1.90
N LEU A 72 -4.02 0.82 -2.62
CA LEU A 72 -4.35 1.81 -3.66
C LEU A 72 -4.91 1.15 -4.94
N GLY A 73 -4.50 -0.08 -5.24
CA GLY A 73 -4.97 -0.85 -6.39
C GLY A 73 -6.31 -1.55 -6.17
N TYR A 74 -6.65 -1.85 -4.93
CA TYR A 74 -7.83 -2.62 -4.57
C TYR A 74 -9.10 -1.75 -4.50
N ASP A 75 -10.30 -2.37 -4.52
CA ASP A 75 -11.59 -1.67 -4.60
C ASP A 75 -12.34 -1.61 -3.26
N TYR A 76 -11.64 -1.34 -2.16
CA TYR A 76 -12.25 -1.27 -0.84
C TYR A 76 -11.78 -0.05 -0.05
N GLY A 77 -12.74 0.72 0.45
CA GLY A 77 -12.53 1.83 1.37
C GLY A 77 -11.91 3.09 0.74
N HIS A 78 -11.70 4.07 1.59
CA HIS A 78 -10.99 5.32 1.27
C HIS A 78 -9.56 5.22 1.78
N PRO A 79 -8.56 5.02 0.91
CA PRO A 79 -7.17 4.82 1.33
C PRO A 79 -6.55 6.11 1.88
N LYS A 80 -5.83 5.98 2.98
CA LYS A 80 -5.01 7.04 3.57
C LYS A 80 -3.55 6.60 3.61
N ILE A 81 -2.66 7.43 3.12
CA ILE A 81 -1.22 7.23 3.20
C ILE A 81 -0.69 8.03 4.37
N LEU A 82 -0.03 7.34 5.32
CA LEU A 82 0.69 7.99 6.40
C LEU A 82 1.95 8.65 5.85
N SER A 83 2.18 9.90 6.21
CA SER A 83 3.47 10.54 6.10
C SER A 83 4.02 10.72 7.49
N ASP A 84 5.05 9.96 7.83
CA ASP A 84 5.70 9.97 9.13
C ASP A 84 7.22 10.17 9.00
N TYR A 85 7.93 10.10 10.09
CA TYR A 85 9.38 10.16 10.15
C TYR A 85 9.97 8.80 10.56
N TYR A 86 11.24 8.60 10.26
CA TYR A 86 11.93 7.36 10.61
C TYR A 86 12.19 7.26 12.09
N PHE A 87 11.88 6.13 12.69
CA PHE A 87 12.07 5.82 14.09
C PHE A 87 12.67 4.43 14.30
N ASN A 88 13.27 4.21 15.47
CA ASN A 88 13.83 2.91 15.82
C ASN A 88 12.76 2.01 16.47
N LYS A 89 12.38 0.95 15.77
CA LYS A 89 11.40 -0.03 16.29
C LYS A 89 11.86 -0.81 17.52
N SER A 90 13.16 -0.88 17.78
CA SER A 90 13.68 -1.59 18.96
C SER A 90 13.42 -0.87 20.28
N THR A 91 13.06 0.40 20.19
CA THR A 91 12.71 1.25 21.34
C THR A 91 11.33 1.83 21.09
N GLN A 92 10.32 1.22 21.68
CA GLN A 92 8.90 1.53 21.43
C GLN A 92 8.55 3.02 21.61
N TYR A 93 9.35 3.75 22.37
CA TYR A 93 9.15 5.16 22.69
C TYR A 93 10.34 6.05 22.30
N ASP A 94 11.44 5.47 21.83
CA ASP A 94 12.58 6.21 21.31
C ASP A 94 12.42 6.28 19.79
N ASP A 95 11.89 7.36 19.31
CA ASP A 95 11.64 7.61 17.90
C ASP A 95 12.84 8.25 17.18
N GLY A 96 14.02 8.23 17.81
CA GLY A 96 15.21 8.87 17.27
C GLY A 96 15.24 10.39 17.48
N VAL A 97 14.11 10.96 17.90
CA VAL A 97 14.01 12.36 18.34
C VAL A 97 14.00 12.34 19.85
N LYS A 98 15.18 12.25 20.46
CA LYS A 98 15.32 12.18 21.91
C LYS A 98 14.75 13.44 22.56
N ASP A 99 13.49 13.36 22.88
CA ASP A 99 12.84 14.32 23.75
C ASP A 99 12.10 13.54 24.84
N THR A 100 12.41 13.84 26.08
CA THR A 100 11.77 13.19 27.22
C THR A 100 10.29 13.49 27.35
N SER A 101 9.77 14.43 26.59
CA SER A 101 8.36 14.82 26.56
C SER A 101 7.53 14.10 25.50
N ASP A 102 8.11 13.30 24.62
CA ASP A 102 7.47 12.66 23.47
C ASP A 102 6.73 13.61 22.50
N THR A 103 7.02 14.90 22.60
CA THR A 103 6.27 15.94 21.89
C THR A 103 7.09 16.70 20.86
N LYS A 104 8.38 16.40 20.74
CA LYS A 104 9.25 17.09 19.80
C LYS A 104 8.94 16.67 18.38
N VAL A 105 8.44 17.61 17.60
CA VAL A 105 8.28 17.43 16.16
C VAL A 105 9.68 17.36 15.52
N PRO A 106 9.96 16.38 14.65
CA PRO A 106 11.20 16.36 13.89
C PRO A 106 11.40 17.68 13.14
N TYR A 107 12.63 18.16 13.14
CA TYR A 107 12.96 19.34 12.34
C TYR A 107 12.74 19.00 10.86
N VAL A 108 11.94 19.80 10.19
CA VAL A 108 11.68 19.68 8.77
C VAL A 108 12.33 20.86 8.07
N ASP A 109 13.49 20.64 7.45
CA ASP A 109 13.94 21.54 6.42
C ASP A 109 13.07 21.32 5.18
N MET A 110 12.32 22.32 4.78
CA MET A 110 11.39 22.24 3.66
C MET A 110 12.09 21.93 2.33
N ASN A 111 13.40 22.09 2.25
CA ASN A 111 14.21 21.77 1.07
C ASN A 111 14.75 20.34 1.10
N GLU A 112 14.92 19.75 2.30
CA GLU A 112 15.48 18.41 2.52
C GLU A 112 14.56 17.53 3.36
N ALA A 113 13.27 17.84 3.37
CA ALA A 113 12.31 17.28 4.31
C ALA A 113 12.03 15.79 4.19
N CYS A 114 12.51 15.14 3.13
CA CYS A 114 12.20 13.73 2.89
C CYS A 114 13.47 12.90 2.95
N ALA A 115 13.38 11.71 3.56
CA ALA A 115 14.43 10.71 3.52
C ALA A 115 14.86 10.44 2.06
N THR A 116 16.16 10.35 1.85
CA THR A 116 16.75 10.11 0.51
C THR A 116 16.64 8.67 0.07
N SER A 117 16.38 7.76 1.00
CA SER A 117 16.25 6.32 0.75
C SER A 117 14.99 5.76 1.38
N LYS A 118 14.39 4.78 0.70
CA LYS A 118 13.31 3.93 1.24
C LYS A 118 13.84 2.68 1.95
N ASP A 119 15.13 2.40 1.83
CA ASP A 119 15.77 1.28 2.51
C ASP A 119 15.87 1.58 4.01
N PRO A 120 15.25 0.77 4.88
CA PRO A 120 15.28 0.99 6.33
C PRO A 120 16.70 1.03 6.92
N THR A 121 17.67 0.38 6.27
CA THR A 121 19.07 0.37 6.71
C THR A 121 19.82 1.66 6.38
N GLN A 122 19.28 2.48 5.48
CA GLN A 122 19.86 3.73 5.02
C GLN A 122 19.10 4.97 5.51
N MET A 123 17.99 4.78 6.23
CA MET A 123 17.21 5.88 6.78
C MET A 123 17.91 6.46 8.01
N ILE A 124 17.80 7.77 8.18
CA ILE A 124 18.33 8.50 9.33
C ILE A 124 17.18 8.81 10.29
N TYR A 125 17.40 8.60 11.58
CA TYR A 125 16.40 8.91 12.62
C TYR A 125 15.99 10.37 12.58
N GLY A 126 14.68 10.59 12.60
CA GLY A 126 14.08 11.90 12.56
C GLY A 126 13.81 12.44 11.16
N ASP A 127 14.31 11.77 10.11
CA ASP A 127 13.99 12.14 8.73
C ASP A 127 12.54 11.82 8.41
N TRP A 128 11.87 12.71 7.69
CA TRP A 128 10.54 12.44 7.16
C TRP A 128 10.62 11.45 6.01
N ASN A 129 9.79 10.41 6.07
CA ASN A 129 9.71 9.38 5.03
C ASN A 129 9.04 9.89 3.75
N CYS A 130 8.10 10.81 3.88
CA CYS A 130 7.32 11.36 2.74
C CYS A 130 6.77 10.27 1.81
N GLN A 131 6.15 9.24 2.36
CA GLN A 131 5.70 8.05 1.62
C GLN A 131 4.84 8.41 0.40
N GLN A 132 4.05 9.46 0.48
CA GLN A 132 3.23 9.97 -0.63
C GLN A 132 4.06 10.47 -1.83
N ARG A 133 5.37 10.72 -1.64
CA ARG A 133 6.30 11.13 -2.70
C ARG A 133 7.07 9.95 -3.29
N TRP A 134 7.05 8.78 -2.68
CA TRP A 134 7.71 7.61 -3.25
C TRP A 134 7.14 7.31 -4.62
N THR A 135 8.01 7.00 -5.56
CA THR A 135 7.64 6.83 -6.98
C THR A 135 6.48 5.84 -7.15
N SER A 136 6.57 4.68 -6.52
CA SER A 136 5.54 3.64 -6.54
C SER A 136 4.22 4.13 -5.94
N ILE A 137 4.24 4.71 -4.73
CA ILE A 137 3.01 5.18 -4.06
C ILE A 137 2.37 6.31 -4.87
N ARG A 138 3.15 7.27 -5.35
CA ARG A 138 2.65 8.36 -6.21
C ARG A 138 2.04 7.83 -7.51
N GLY A 139 2.66 6.83 -8.12
CA GLY A 139 2.13 6.16 -9.29
C GLY A 139 0.84 5.43 -8.99
N MET A 140 0.79 4.69 -7.89
CA MET A 140 -0.41 3.97 -7.48
C MET A 140 -1.57 4.89 -7.05
N ILE A 141 -1.31 6.08 -6.54
CA ILE A 141 -2.34 7.11 -6.33
C ILE A 141 -2.98 7.51 -7.68
N ARG A 142 -2.16 7.66 -8.73
CA ARG A 142 -2.69 7.93 -10.09
C ARG A 142 -3.51 6.76 -10.62
N PHE A 143 -3.03 5.53 -10.41
CA PHE A 143 -3.78 4.32 -10.75
C PHE A 143 -5.13 4.29 -10.03
N HIS A 144 -5.14 4.48 -8.71
CA HIS A 144 -6.35 4.53 -7.89
C HIS A 144 -7.40 5.50 -8.46
N ASN A 145 -6.97 6.71 -8.81
CA ASN A 145 -7.85 7.73 -9.37
C ASN A 145 -8.38 7.34 -10.76
N ALA A 146 -7.52 6.73 -11.60
CA ALA A 146 -7.90 6.30 -12.96
C ALA A 146 -8.93 5.16 -12.94
N VAL A 147 -8.83 4.23 -11.97
CA VAL A 147 -9.74 3.10 -11.83
C VAL A 147 -10.88 3.35 -10.83
N ASN A 148 -11.06 4.59 -10.37
CA ASN A 148 -12.12 4.92 -9.42
C ASN A 148 -13.50 4.48 -9.93
N GLY A 149 -14.33 3.94 -9.04
CA GLY A 149 -15.65 3.41 -9.36
C GLY A 149 -15.65 2.04 -10.04
N THR A 150 -14.49 1.42 -10.26
CA THR A 150 -14.40 0.05 -10.79
C THR A 150 -14.30 -0.99 -9.68
N LYS A 151 -14.47 -2.26 -10.05
CA LYS A 151 -14.38 -3.42 -9.16
C LYS A 151 -13.17 -4.28 -9.51
N VAL A 152 -12.66 -5.01 -8.51
CA VAL A 152 -11.70 -6.09 -8.74
C VAL A 152 -12.40 -7.23 -9.47
N THR A 153 -11.84 -7.64 -10.58
CA THR A 153 -12.29 -8.77 -11.41
C THR A 153 -11.09 -9.59 -11.85
N ASN A 154 -11.33 -10.76 -12.42
CA ASN A 154 -10.28 -11.61 -13.00
C ASN A 154 -9.09 -11.86 -12.05
N TRP A 155 -9.39 -12.19 -10.79
CA TRP A 155 -8.35 -12.51 -9.81
C TRP A 155 -7.61 -13.79 -10.19
N GLN A 156 -6.29 -13.73 -10.18
CA GLN A 156 -5.39 -14.82 -10.55
C GLN A 156 -4.32 -15.00 -9.48
N GLU A 157 -3.87 -16.23 -9.29
CA GLU A 157 -2.88 -16.63 -8.29
C GLU A 157 -1.85 -17.56 -8.91
N HIS A 158 -0.57 -17.37 -8.57
CA HIS A 158 0.53 -18.28 -8.93
C HIS A 158 1.40 -18.55 -7.70
N GLY A 159 1.16 -19.69 -7.05
CA GLY A 159 1.69 -19.96 -5.72
C GLY A 159 1.15 -18.97 -4.69
N ASP A 160 1.76 -18.94 -3.51
CA ASP A 160 1.24 -18.20 -2.36
C ASP A 160 1.53 -16.69 -2.39
N ASN A 161 2.49 -16.27 -3.23
CA ASN A 161 3.04 -14.92 -3.17
C ASN A 161 3.03 -14.17 -4.52
N ASN A 162 2.25 -14.66 -5.49
CA ASN A 162 2.04 -13.96 -6.76
C ASN A 162 0.55 -13.87 -7.06
N ILE A 163 0.04 -12.66 -7.18
CA ILE A 163 -1.36 -12.39 -7.51
C ILE A 163 -1.46 -11.38 -8.64
N ALA A 164 -2.56 -11.45 -9.39
CA ALA A 164 -2.93 -10.40 -10.32
C ALA A 164 -4.45 -10.24 -10.39
N PHE A 165 -4.90 -9.07 -10.81
CA PHE A 165 -6.32 -8.80 -11.03
C PHE A 165 -6.54 -7.61 -11.96
N ASP A 166 -7.69 -7.62 -12.60
CA ASP A 166 -8.20 -6.50 -13.37
C ASP A 166 -9.02 -5.55 -12.48
N ARG A 167 -9.12 -4.30 -12.90
CA ARG A 167 -10.07 -3.31 -12.40
C ARG A 167 -11.02 -2.94 -13.55
N ALA A 168 -12.28 -3.34 -13.44
CA ALA A 168 -13.30 -3.13 -14.47
C ALA A 168 -14.53 -2.43 -13.90
N ALA A 169 -15.24 -1.65 -14.74
CA ALA A 169 -16.55 -1.11 -14.36
C ALA A 169 -17.55 -2.27 -14.18
N ASP A 170 -18.54 -2.06 -13.33
CA ASP A 170 -19.56 -3.08 -13.09
C ASP A 170 -20.27 -3.47 -14.41
N GLY A 171 -20.36 -4.77 -14.67
CA GLY A 171 -20.91 -5.30 -15.90
C GLY A 171 -20.04 -5.13 -17.16
N SER A 172 -18.86 -4.54 -17.07
CA SER A 172 -17.94 -4.38 -18.20
C SER A 172 -17.12 -5.65 -18.41
N SER A 173 -16.97 -6.06 -19.67
CA SER A 173 -16.04 -7.13 -20.09
C SER A 173 -14.60 -6.64 -20.30
N THR A 174 -14.36 -5.33 -20.14
CA THR A 174 -13.06 -4.70 -20.44
C THR A 174 -12.55 -3.99 -19.21
N ALA A 175 -11.31 -4.27 -18.82
CA ALA A 175 -10.65 -3.62 -17.70
C ALA A 175 -10.25 -2.17 -18.05
N LYS A 176 -10.15 -1.34 -17.02
CA LYS A 176 -9.54 0.00 -17.06
C LYS A 176 -8.12 0.00 -16.50
N GLY A 177 -7.76 -1.02 -15.75
CA GLY A 177 -6.45 -1.16 -15.16
C GLY A 177 -6.17 -2.63 -14.80
N PHE A 178 -4.91 -2.96 -14.70
CA PHE A 178 -4.42 -4.28 -14.31
C PHE A 178 -3.35 -4.11 -13.23
N MET A 179 -3.34 -5.01 -12.27
CA MET A 179 -2.34 -5.03 -11.21
C MET A 179 -1.80 -6.45 -11.03
N ALA A 180 -0.47 -6.57 -10.92
CA ALA A 180 0.21 -7.79 -10.52
C ALA A 180 1.17 -7.50 -9.37
N ILE A 181 1.27 -8.42 -8.42
CA ILE A 181 2.14 -8.32 -7.24
C ILE A 181 2.92 -9.62 -7.08
N ASN A 182 4.24 -9.48 -6.96
CA ASN A 182 5.15 -10.52 -6.51
C ASN A 182 5.67 -10.14 -5.11
N ASN A 183 5.32 -10.89 -4.09
CA ASN A 183 5.78 -10.72 -2.70
C ASN A 183 6.94 -11.64 -2.36
N THR A 184 7.76 -12.03 -3.34
CA THR A 184 8.97 -12.83 -3.13
C THR A 184 10.22 -12.00 -3.36
N LEU A 185 11.38 -12.56 -3.00
CA LEU A 185 12.69 -11.96 -3.30
C LEU A 185 13.26 -12.40 -4.66
N GLN A 186 12.49 -13.19 -5.41
CA GLN A 186 12.90 -13.76 -6.69
C GLN A 186 12.06 -13.16 -7.82
N ASP A 187 12.69 -12.97 -8.97
CA ASP A 187 11.95 -12.68 -10.19
C ASP A 187 11.16 -13.92 -10.59
N HIS A 188 9.91 -13.71 -10.97
CA HIS A 188 9.03 -14.76 -11.45
C HIS A 188 8.54 -14.41 -12.84
N ASP A 189 8.77 -15.33 -13.79
CA ASP A 189 8.19 -15.27 -15.12
C ASP A 189 6.81 -15.94 -15.06
N VAL A 190 5.76 -15.12 -15.10
CA VAL A 190 4.37 -15.56 -14.94
C VAL A 190 3.49 -14.90 -15.99
N ASP A 191 2.79 -15.74 -16.76
CA ASP A 191 1.78 -15.28 -17.70
C ASP A 191 0.45 -15.02 -16.99
N TYR A 192 0.10 -13.75 -16.85
CA TYR A 192 -1.23 -13.34 -16.40
C TYR A 192 -2.12 -12.95 -17.59
N LYS A 193 -3.39 -13.25 -17.47
CA LYS A 193 -4.41 -12.82 -18.44
C LYS A 193 -5.09 -11.56 -17.96
N THR A 194 -5.27 -10.62 -18.86
CA THR A 194 -6.02 -9.40 -18.57
C THR A 194 -7.12 -9.19 -19.61
N THR A 195 -8.15 -8.46 -19.24
CA THR A 195 -9.19 -8.00 -20.16
C THR A 195 -8.94 -6.56 -20.66
N LEU A 196 -7.75 -6.01 -20.41
CA LEU A 196 -7.31 -4.80 -21.09
C LEU A 196 -7.26 -5.03 -22.61
N PRO A 197 -7.66 -4.07 -23.44
CA PRO A 197 -7.45 -4.14 -24.89
C PRO A 197 -5.97 -4.29 -25.24
N ASN A 198 -5.66 -4.87 -26.40
CA ASN A 198 -4.28 -4.87 -26.89
C ASN A 198 -3.78 -3.44 -27.05
N GLY A 199 -2.58 -3.16 -26.57
CA GLY A 199 -2.04 -1.81 -26.60
C GLY A 199 -0.78 -1.62 -25.80
N GLU A 200 -0.37 -0.37 -25.67
CA GLU A 200 0.75 0.07 -24.86
C GLU A 200 0.22 0.72 -23.57
N TYR A 201 0.77 0.30 -22.45
CA TYR A 201 0.33 0.75 -21.13
C TYR A 201 1.51 1.24 -20.31
N CYS A 202 1.25 2.20 -19.42
CA CYS A 202 2.23 2.66 -18.45
C CYS A 202 2.22 1.76 -17.21
N ASP A 203 3.37 1.20 -16.86
CA ASP A 203 3.61 0.71 -15.51
C ASP A 203 3.82 1.90 -14.58
N VAL A 204 2.79 2.26 -13.84
CA VAL A 204 2.83 3.43 -12.97
C VAL A 204 3.57 3.20 -11.66
N TYR A 205 3.79 1.92 -11.27
CA TYR A 205 4.54 1.58 -10.07
C TYR A 205 6.04 1.83 -10.29
N ALA A 206 6.59 1.36 -11.40
CA ALA A 206 8.01 1.50 -11.74
C ALA A 206 8.30 2.63 -12.74
N LEU A 207 7.27 3.33 -13.25
CA LEU A 207 7.37 4.35 -14.31
C LEU A 207 8.01 3.81 -15.60
N SER A 208 7.62 2.62 -16.00
CA SER A 208 8.04 1.98 -17.25
C SER A 208 6.86 1.80 -18.22
N LEU A 209 7.16 1.36 -19.45
CA LEU A 209 6.16 1.02 -20.45
C LEU A 209 6.04 -0.50 -20.57
N ILE A 210 4.82 -0.99 -20.70
CA ILE A 210 4.51 -2.38 -20.96
C ILE A 210 3.59 -2.50 -22.18
N HIS A 211 3.76 -3.56 -22.95
CA HIS A 211 2.91 -3.90 -24.08
C HIS A 211 2.06 -5.14 -23.73
N ILE A 212 0.79 -5.09 -24.07
CA ILE A 212 -0.17 -6.17 -23.89
C ILE A 212 -0.75 -6.58 -25.24
#